data_47eaab3984e46848c31290c42602e28e
#
_entry.id   47eaab3984e46848c31290c42602e28e
#
_cell.length_a   1.000
_cell.length_b   1.000
_cell.length_c   1.000
_cell.angle_alpha   90.00
_cell.angle_beta   90.00
_cell.angle_gamma   90.00
#
_symmetry.space_group_name_H-M   'P 1'
#
loop_
_entity.id
_entity.type
_entity.pdbx_description
1 polymer ?
#
loop_
_entity_poly.entity_id
_entity_poly.type
_entity_poly.pdbx_seq_one_letter_code
_entity_poly.pdbx_strand_id
1 'polypeptide(L)'
;MSARRNFEWPELLTADGRGIAFGGDYNPDQWSEDIWDDDIRLMKQAGVNTVALAIFSWDRIQPTEDRWDFGWLDRIIDKLGNAGIVVDLASATATAPLWLYESHPEVLPRDKYGHPVNAGSRQSWSPTSPVFKEYALTLCRKLAERYGTNPYVTAWHMGNEYGWNNREDYSDNALEAFRAWCRRKYGTIDALNQAWGTTFWGQEMNGFDEVLIPRFMGADSMVNPGQKLDFERFGNDMLLDFYKAERDAIAEICPDKPFTTNFMVSTDQCCMDYAAWAKEVNFVSNDHYFHEGESHLDELACSDALMDSLALGKPWYVMEHSTSAVQWKPLNTRKRKGETVRDSLAHVAMGADAINFFQWRASAFGAEAFHLSLIHISEPTRLLSIS
;
A
#
# COMPACT_ATOMS: atom_id res chain seq x y z
N MET A 1 -13.95 -6.19 19.63
CA MET A 1 -12.65 -5.57 19.96
C MET A 1 -11.61 -6.66 19.93
N SER A 2 -10.92 -6.83 18.82
CA SER A 2 -9.75 -7.71 18.74
C SER A 2 -8.70 -7.15 19.69
N ALA A 3 -8.22 -7.97 20.63
CA ALA A 3 -7.15 -7.57 21.53
C ALA A 3 -5.92 -7.29 20.68
N ARG A 4 -5.47 -6.01 20.63
CA ARG A 4 -4.17 -5.68 20.06
C ARG A 4 -3.13 -6.47 20.81
N ARG A 5 -2.50 -7.46 20.15
CA ARG A 5 -1.34 -8.13 20.71
C ARG A 5 -0.19 -7.14 20.71
N ASN A 6 0.50 -6.98 21.84
CA ASN A 6 1.76 -6.25 21.88
C ASN A 6 2.82 -7.17 21.28
N PHE A 7 3.24 -6.87 20.07
CA PHE A 7 4.40 -7.50 19.45
C PHE A 7 5.66 -6.79 19.94
N GLU A 8 6.67 -7.56 20.30
CA GLU A 8 7.96 -7.01 20.68
C GLU A 8 8.75 -6.68 19.40
N TRP A 9 9.10 -5.43 19.27
CA TRP A 9 9.92 -4.88 18.20
C TRP A 9 11.37 -4.77 18.71
N PRO A 10 12.38 -5.02 17.90
CA PRO A 10 12.43 -5.40 16.49
C PRO A 10 12.41 -6.93 16.25
N GLU A 11 12.14 -7.73 17.26
CA GLU A 11 12.23 -9.21 17.21
C GLU A 11 11.43 -9.84 16.05
N LEU A 12 10.40 -9.14 15.58
CA LEU A 12 9.56 -9.62 14.50
C LEU A 12 10.09 -9.30 13.10
N LEU A 13 10.87 -8.24 12.93
CA LEU A 13 11.29 -7.76 11.61
C LEU A 13 12.78 -7.99 11.31
N THR A 14 13.50 -8.66 12.20
CA THR A 14 14.89 -9.08 11.98
C THR A 14 15.07 -10.53 12.44
N ALA A 15 15.86 -11.29 11.72
CA ALA A 15 16.04 -12.73 12.00
C ALA A 15 16.65 -13.02 13.37
N ASP A 16 17.43 -12.09 13.94
CA ASP A 16 18.10 -12.22 15.24
C ASP A 16 17.46 -11.34 16.32
N GLY A 17 16.35 -10.66 16.01
CA GLY A 17 15.63 -9.78 16.93
C GLY A 17 16.42 -8.57 17.41
N ARG A 18 17.43 -8.12 16.64
CA ARG A 18 18.34 -7.05 17.06
C ARG A 18 18.53 -6.00 15.98
N GLY A 19 18.77 -4.77 16.44
CA GLY A 19 19.10 -3.64 15.57
C GLY A 19 17.89 -3.07 14.82
N ILE A 20 18.19 -2.34 13.74
CA ILE A 20 17.21 -1.72 12.86
C ILE A 20 16.87 -2.69 11.73
N ALA A 21 15.59 -2.84 11.40
CA ALA A 21 15.21 -3.55 10.20
C ALA A 21 15.64 -2.72 8.98
N PHE A 22 16.38 -3.38 8.06
CA PHE A 22 16.98 -2.73 6.91
C PHE A 22 16.84 -3.61 5.66
N GLY A 23 16.28 -3.02 4.60
CA GLY A 23 16.10 -3.76 3.35
C GLY A 23 15.37 -2.97 2.27
N GLY A 24 14.46 -3.61 1.59
CA GLY A 24 13.69 -2.99 0.52
C GLY A 24 12.65 -3.91 -0.08
N ASP A 25 11.85 -3.36 -0.96
CA ASP A 25 10.94 -4.11 -1.79
C ASP A 25 11.73 -5.01 -2.71
N TYR A 26 11.39 -6.29 -2.69
CA TYR A 26 12.03 -7.29 -3.51
C TYR A 26 11.01 -7.96 -4.43
N ASN A 27 11.25 -7.84 -5.74
CA ASN A 27 10.37 -8.34 -6.80
C ASN A 27 11.07 -9.46 -7.60
N PRO A 28 11.33 -10.64 -6.99
CA PRO A 28 12.02 -11.75 -7.63
C PRO A 28 11.24 -12.37 -8.78
N ASP A 29 9.92 -12.17 -8.80
CA ASP A 29 9.01 -12.60 -9.85
C ASP A 29 9.29 -11.94 -11.21
N GLN A 30 9.98 -10.79 -11.22
CA GLN A 30 10.42 -10.10 -12.45
C GLN A 30 11.71 -10.70 -13.05
N TRP A 31 12.38 -11.62 -12.34
CA TRP A 31 13.71 -12.14 -12.69
C TRP A 31 13.72 -13.67 -12.71
N SER A 32 14.68 -14.24 -13.46
CA SER A 32 14.93 -15.66 -13.43
C SER A 32 15.57 -16.10 -12.10
N GLU A 33 15.34 -17.34 -11.69
CA GLU A 33 15.76 -17.84 -10.36
C GLU A 33 17.28 -17.86 -10.14
N ASP A 34 18.08 -17.87 -11.21
CA ASP A 34 19.55 -17.76 -11.12
C ASP A 34 20.00 -16.38 -10.62
N ILE A 35 19.20 -15.35 -10.81
CA ILE A 35 19.46 -14.00 -10.28
C ILE A 35 19.23 -13.93 -8.76
N TRP A 36 18.31 -14.74 -8.22
CA TRP A 36 17.98 -14.70 -6.80
C TRP A 36 19.14 -15.00 -5.87
N ASP A 37 20.00 -15.95 -6.26
CA ASP A 37 21.17 -16.31 -5.47
C ASP A 37 22.21 -15.17 -5.43
N ASP A 38 22.37 -14.46 -6.54
CA ASP A 38 23.20 -13.25 -6.59
C ASP A 38 22.61 -12.10 -5.77
N ASP A 39 21.29 -11.89 -5.87
CA ASP A 39 20.59 -10.89 -5.07
C ASP A 39 20.75 -11.15 -3.57
N ILE A 40 20.52 -12.36 -3.10
CA ILE A 40 20.68 -12.74 -1.69
C ILE A 40 22.13 -12.58 -1.23
N ARG A 41 23.08 -12.94 -2.04
CA ARG A 41 24.51 -12.72 -1.76
C ARG A 41 24.81 -11.23 -1.56
N LEU A 42 24.29 -10.37 -2.44
CA LEU A 42 24.45 -8.92 -2.35
C LEU A 42 23.70 -8.33 -1.15
N MET A 43 22.48 -8.81 -0.87
CA MET A 43 21.70 -8.43 0.32
C MET A 43 22.49 -8.67 1.60
N LYS A 44 23.10 -9.85 1.72
CA LYS A 44 23.96 -10.16 2.88
C LYS A 44 25.19 -9.26 2.98
N GLN A 45 25.81 -8.93 1.87
CA GLN A 45 26.96 -7.99 1.85
C GLN A 45 26.54 -6.56 2.25
N ALA A 46 25.32 -6.15 1.90
CA ALA A 46 24.77 -4.86 2.26
C ALA A 46 24.22 -4.80 3.70
N GLY A 47 24.10 -5.94 4.39
CA GLY A 47 23.53 -6.02 5.72
C GLY A 47 22.00 -6.00 5.76
N VAL A 48 21.34 -6.34 4.64
CA VAL A 48 19.89 -6.51 4.56
C VAL A 48 19.45 -7.65 5.47
N ASN A 49 18.44 -7.41 6.28
CA ASN A 49 17.89 -8.38 7.24
C ASN A 49 16.37 -8.59 7.10
N THR A 50 15.68 -7.75 6.31
CA THR A 50 14.27 -7.87 5.98
C THR A 50 13.98 -7.46 4.54
N VAL A 51 12.92 -7.99 3.93
CA VAL A 51 12.40 -7.55 2.62
C VAL A 51 10.87 -7.57 2.61
N ALA A 52 10.25 -6.62 1.92
CA ALA A 52 8.86 -6.71 1.52
C ALA A 52 8.77 -7.54 0.24
N LEU A 53 7.85 -8.51 0.19
CA LEU A 53 7.81 -9.52 -0.87
C LEU A 53 6.41 -9.72 -1.41
N ALA A 54 6.29 -9.95 -2.72
CA ALA A 54 5.07 -10.34 -3.44
C ALA A 54 3.98 -9.27 -3.50
N ILE A 55 4.30 -7.98 -3.41
CA ILE A 55 3.33 -6.87 -3.37
C ILE A 55 2.39 -6.88 -4.57
N PHE A 56 2.91 -7.17 -5.78
CA PHE A 56 2.16 -7.16 -7.04
C PHE A 56 2.04 -8.54 -7.70
N SER A 57 2.25 -9.63 -6.95
CA SER A 57 2.47 -10.97 -7.53
C SER A 57 1.20 -11.84 -7.59
N TRP A 58 -0.02 -11.27 -7.54
CA TRP A 58 -1.25 -12.06 -7.57
C TRP A 58 -1.35 -12.93 -8.84
N ASP A 59 -1.02 -12.38 -10.00
CA ASP A 59 -1.04 -13.11 -11.27
C ASP A 59 -0.08 -14.31 -11.31
N ARG A 60 1.06 -14.22 -10.61
CA ARG A 60 2.02 -15.32 -10.47
C ARG A 60 1.55 -16.36 -9.46
N ILE A 61 0.84 -15.94 -8.41
CA ILE A 61 0.27 -16.83 -7.40
C ILE A 61 -0.99 -17.52 -7.93
N GLN A 62 -1.83 -16.80 -8.69
CA GLN A 62 -3.05 -17.30 -9.30
C GLN A 62 -3.11 -16.93 -10.79
N PRO A 63 -2.38 -17.65 -11.65
CA PRO A 63 -2.29 -17.32 -13.08
C PRO A 63 -3.58 -17.53 -13.88
N THR A 64 -4.51 -18.32 -13.36
CA THR A 64 -5.90 -18.44 -13.85
C THR A 64 -6.84 -18.62 -12.68
N GLU A 65 -8.13 -18.43 -12.87
CA GLU A 65 -9.13 -18.53 -11.82
C GLU A 65 -9.02 -19.83 -10.99
N ASP A 66 -8.80 -20.96 -11.64
CA ASP A 66 -8.75 -22.28 -11.01
C ASP A 66 -7.34 -22.77 -10.64
N ARG A 67 -6.29 -22.05 -11.05
CA ARG A 67 -4.91 -22.50 -10.86
C ARG A 67 -4.12 -21.64 -9.90
N TRP A 68 -3.52 -22.30 -8.92
CA TRP A 68 -2.62 -21.70 -7.92
C TRP A 68 -1.20 -22.20 -8.10
N ASP A 69 -0.21 -21.31 -8.04
CA ASP A 69 1.22 -21.61 -8.12
C ASP A 69 2.00 -20.86 -7.03
N PHE A 70 2.25 -21.55 -5.92
CA PHE A 70 3.05 -21.04 -4.81
C PHE A 70 4.52 -21.48 -4.90
N GLY A 71 4.87 -22.36 -5.84
CA GLY A 71 6.19 -23.03 -5.83
C GLY A 71 7.38 -22.07 -5.92
N TRP A 72 7.26 -21.01 -6.70
CA TRP A 72 8.27 -19.96 -6.78
C TRP A 72 8.40 -19.16 -5.47
N LEU A 73 7.26 -18.85 -4.84
CA LEU A 73 7.21 -18.06 -3.60
C LEU A 73 7.77 -18.90 -2.42
N ASP A 74 7.48 -20.19 -2.36
CA ASP A 74 8.09 -21.11 -1.39
C ASP A 74 9.61 -21.06 -1.47
N ARG A 75 10.16 -21.23 -2.69
CA ARG A 75 11.60 -21.27 -2.89
C ARG A 75 12.31 -19.99 -2.53
N ILE A 76 11.73 -18.83 -2.85
CA ILE A 76 12.38 -17.55 -2.51
C ILE A 76 12.30 -17.25 -1.02
N ILE A 77 11.18 -17.55 -0.35
CA ILE A 77 11.07 -17.40 1.11
C ILE A 77 12.08 -18.29 1.83
N ASP A 78 12.21 -19.54 1.41
CA ASP A 78 13.20 -20.46 2.00
C ASP A 78 14.65 -19.98 1.78
N LYS A 79 14.97 -19.49 0.58
CA LYS A 79 16.30 -18.94 0.27
C LYS A 79 16.63 -17.71 1.13
N LEU A 80 15.70 -16.77 1.27
CA LEU A 80 15.84 -15.58 2.10
C LEU A 80 16.02 -15.96 3.58
N GLY A 81 15.11 -16.79 4.10
CA GLY A 81 15.13 -17.21 5.51
C GLY A 81 16.42 -17.98 5.88
N ASN A 82 16.88 -18.89 5.01
CA ASN A 82 18.15 -19.59 5.21
C ASN A 82 19.38 -18.66 5.13
N ALA A 83 19.22 -17.50 4.51
CA ALA A 83 20.26 -16.46 4.48
C ALA A 83 20.19 -15.52 5.69
N GLY A 84 19.19 -15.66 6.58
CA GLY A 84 18.97 -14.78 7.73
C GLY A 84 18.21 -13.49 7.38
N ILE A 85 17.44 -13.51 6.30
CA ILE A 85 16.60 -12.37 5.86
C ILE A 85 15.15 -12.78 6.06
N VAL A 86 14.42 -12.03 6.88
CA VAL A 86 12.99 -12.26 7.12
C VAL A 86 12.12 -11.54 6.10
N VAL A 87 10.88 -11.96 6.01
CA VAL A 87 9.95 -11.51 4.98
C VAL A 87 8.75 -10.82 5.63
N ASP A 88 8.47 -9.60 5.20
CA ASP A 88 7.18 -8.93 5.31
C ASP A 88 6.37 -9.31 4.05
N LEU A 89 5.42 -10.24 4.21
CA LEU A 89 4.72 -10.84 3.07
C LEU A 89 3.46 -10.05 2.74
N ALA A 90 3.38 -9.60 1.48
CA ALA A 90 2.22 -8.86 1.03
C ALA A 90 1.00 -9.77 0.75
N SER A 91 -0.21 -9.19 0.92
CA SER A 91 -1.46 -9.83 0.48
C SER A 91 -1.59 -9.94 -1.05
N ALA A 92 -0.71 -9.26 -1.79
CA ALA A 92 -0.65 -9.19 -3.24
C ALA A 92 -1.89 -8.58 -3.92
N THR A 93 -2.82 -8.00 -3.17
CA THR A 93 -4.11 -7.49 -3.66
C THR A 93 -4.04 -6.10 -4.29
N ALA A 94 -2.88 -5.46 -4.27
CA ALA A 94 -2.66 -4.16 -4.90
C ALA A 94 -2.92 -4.19 -6.41
N THR A 95 -2.65 -5.33 -7.06
CA THR A 95 -2.89 -5.51 -8.50
C THR A 95 -3.55 -6.86 -8.75
N ALA A 96 -4.78 -6.83 -9.26
CA ALA A 96 -5.47 -8.05 -9.66
C ALA A 96 -4.97 -8.58 -11.00
N PRO A 97 -5.03 -9.92 -11.22
CA PRO A 97 -4.66 -10.52 -12.49
C PRO A 97 -5.66 -10.16 -13.61
N LEU A 98 -5.17 -10.11 -14.85
CA LEU A 98 -5.99 -9.67 -16.00
C LEU A 98 -7.21 -10.57 -16.25
N TRP A 99 -7.13 -11.87 -15.92
CA TRP A 99 -8.27 -12.78 -16.08
C TRP A 99 -9.47 -12.36 -15.21
N LEU A 100 -9.22 -11.75 -14.02
CA LEU A 100 -10.29 -11.27 -13.15
C LEU A 100 -11.04 -10.08 -13.78
N TYR A 101 -10.34 -9.15 -14.39
CA TYR A 101 -10.96 -8.02 -15.09
C TYR A 101 -11.71 -8.45 -16.38
N GLU A 102 -11.21 -9.48 -17.06
CA GLU A 102 -11.86 -10.03 -18.24
C GLU A 102 -13.16 -10.75 -17.88
N SER A 103 -13.13 -11.56 -16.83
CA SER A 103 -14.32 -12.32 -16.37
C SER A 103 -15.32 -11.45 -15.63
N HIS A 104 -14.86 -10.40 -14.95
CA HIS A 104 -15.66 -9.55 -14.06
C HIS A 104 -15.35 -8.06 -14.28
N PRO A 105 -15.71 -7.48 -15.45
CA PRO A 105 -15.44 -6.07 -15.74
C PRO A 105 -16.11 -5.08 -14.77
N GLU A 106 -17.12 -5.52 -14.02
CA GLU A 106 -17.79 -4.74 -12.97
C GLU A 106 -16.92 -4.48 -11.75
N VAL A 107 -15.75 -5.12 -11.64
CA VAL A 107 -14.78 -4.83 -10.56
C VAL A 107 -14.02 -3.53 -10.81
N LEU A 108 -14.00 -3.03 -12.04
CA LEU A 108 -13.30 -1.80 -12.38
C LEU A 108 -13.97 -0.59 -11.73
N PRO A 109 -13.22 0.31 -11.11
CA PRO A 109 -13.75 1.59 -10.65
C PRO A 109 -14.09 2.48 -11.85
N ARG A 110 -14.87 3.52 -11.60
CA ARG A 110 -15.18 4.54 -12.62
C ARG A 110 -14.65 5.89 -12.20
N ASP A 111 -14.22 6.67 -13.18
CA ASP A 111 -13.88 8.07 -13.00
C ASP A 111 -15.16 8.92 -12.82
N LYS A 112 -14.98 10.20 -12.49
CA LYS A 112 -16.11 11.14 -12.30
C LYS A 112 -16.95 11.39 -13.58
N TYR A 113 -16.44 11.02 -14.75
CA TYR A 113 -17.15 11.11 -16.03
C TYR A 113 -17.89 9.81 -16.37
N GLY A 114 -17.74 8.77 -15.56
CA GLY A 114 -18.38 7.48 -15.73
C GLY A 114 -17.59 6.50 -16.61
N HIS A 115 -16.38 6.84 -17.01
CA HIS A 115 -15.51 5.93 -17.76
C HIS A 115 -14.88 4.90 -16.81
N PRO A 116 -14.75 3.63 -17.23
CA PRO A 116 -14.03 2.65 -16.43
C PRO A 116 -12.54 3.02 -16.35
N VAL A 117 -11.95 2.91 -15.17
CA VAL A 117 -10.50 2.95 -14.97
C VAL A 117 -9.98 1.57 -15.35
N ASN A 118 -9.38 1.48 -16.54
CA ASN A 118 -8.99 0.19 -17.12
C ASN A 118 -7.89 -0.49 -16.33
N ALA A 119 -7.84 -1.82 -16.45
CA ALA A 119 -6.73 -2.64 -15.99
C ALA A 119 -5.41 -2.26 -16.69
N GLY A 120 -4.28 -2.65 -16.10
CA GLY A 120 -2.93 -2.37 -16.61
C GLY A 120 -2.10 -1.47 -15.70
N SER A 121 -2.68 -1.05 -14.57
CA SER A 121 -2.01 -0.37 -13.47
C SER A 121 -2.42 -1.00 -12.13
N ARG A 122 -1.78 -0.58 -11.05
CA ARG A 122 -2.17 -0.99 -9.70
C ARG A 122 -3.48 -0.31 -9.26
N GLN A 123 -4.21 -0.93 -8.34
CA GLN A 123 -5.46 -0.42 -7.75
C GLN A 123 -6.56 -0.07 -8.77
N SER A 124 -6.60 -0.77 -9.91
CA SER A 124 -7.69 -0.65 -10.88
C SER A 124 -8.93 -1.47 -10.47
N TRP A 125 -9.29 -1.44 -9.20
CA TRP A 125 -10.41 -2.18 -8.63
C TRP A 125 -11.24 -1.30 -7.69
N SER A 126 -12.55 -1.53 -7.69
CA SER A 126 -13.48 -0.82 -6.81
C SER A 126 -13.44 -1.41 -5.40
N PRO A 127 -13.15 -0.61 -4.35
CA PRO A 127 -13.15 -1.08 -2.97
C PRO A 127 -14.54 -1.50 -2.49
N THR A 128 -15.59 -1.14 -3.23
CA THR A 128 -16.98 -1.49 -2.95
C THR A 128 -17.49 -2.68 -3.76
N SER A 129 -16.67 -3.25 -4.65
CA SER A 129 -17.04 -4.42 -5.44
C SER A 129 -17.10 -5.68 -4.56
N PRO A 130 -18.26 -6.34 -4.42
CA PRO A 130 -18.35 -7.58 -3.67
C PRO A 130 -17.58 -8.73 -4.35
N VAL A 131 -17.53 -8.73 -5.67
CA VAL A 131 -16.79 -9.72 -6.46
C VAL A 131 -15.29 -9.61 -6.22
N PHE A 132 -14.73 -8.39 -6.35
CA PHE A 132 -13.31 -8.18 -6.07
C PHE A 132 -12.95 -8.59 -4.64
N LYS A 133 -13.78 -8.19 -3.68
CA LYS A 133 -13.58 -8.53 -2.27
C LYS A 133 -13.55 -10.04 -2.03
N GLU A 134 -14.43 -10.81 -2.66
CA GLU A 134 -14.46 -12.27 -2.53
C GLU A 134 -13.16 -12.92 -3.00
N TYR A 135 -12.68 -12.53 -4.19
CA TYR A 135 -11.42 -13.05 -4.74
C TYR A 135 -10.21 -12.63 -3.90
N ALA A 136 -10.13 -11.37 -3.48
CA ALA A 136 -9.05 -10.86 -2.63
C ALA A 136 -8.98 -11.59 -1.28
N LEU A 137 -10.12 -11.79 -0.60
CA LEU A 137 -10.16 -12.52 0.66
C LEU A 137 -9.84 -14.01 0.48
N THR A 138 -10.18 -14.60 -0.67
CA THR A 138 -9.78 -15.97 -1.00
C THR A 138 -8.25 -16.08 -1.15
N LEU A 139 -7.62 -15.13 -1.84
CA LEU A 139 -6.16 -15.05 -1.92
C LEU A 139 -5.53 -14.90 -0.53
N CYS A 140 -6.03 -13.98 0.29
CA CYS A 140 -5.55 -13.75 1.66
C CYS A 140 -5.59 -15.03 2.50
N ARG A 141 -6.70 -15.78 2.47
CA ARG A 141 -6.81 -17.05 3.19
C ARG A 141 -5.81 -18.09 2.67
N LYS A 142 -5.64 -18.21 1.36
CA LYS A 142 -4.67 -19.13 0.75
C LYS A 142 -3.23 -18.81 1.15
N LEU A 143 -2.86 -17.54 1.19
CA LEU A 143 -1.55 -17.10 1.68
C LEU A 143 -1.38 -17.42 3.17
N ALA A 144 -2.39 -17.15 3.99
CA ALA A 144 -2.36 -17.44 5.41
C ALA A 144 -2.27 -18.94 5.72
N GLU A 145 -3.06 -19.78 5.03
CA GLU A 145 -3.01 -21.25 5.14
C GLU A 145 -1.60 -21.79 4.84
N ARG A 146 -0.90 -21.18 3.88
CA ARG A 146 0.42 -21.65 3.45
C ARG A 146 1.56 -21.09 4.28
N TYR A 147 1.53 -19.78 4.57
CA TYR A 147 2.66 -19.06 5.16
C TYR A 147 2.42 -18.59 6.60
N GLY A 148 1.24 -18.78 7.14
CA GLY A 148 0.90 -18.34 8.49
C GLY A 148 1.82 -18.90 9.59
N THR A 149 2.27 -20.14 9.43
CA THR A 149 3.21 -20.78 10.36
C THR A 149 4.68 -20.77 9.90
N ASN A 150 4.97 -20.19 8.73
CA ASN A 150 6.34 -20.12 8.22
C ASN A 150 7.17 -19.18 9.12
N PRO A 151 8.31 -19.64 9.71
CA PRO A 151 9.10 -18.83 10.64
C PRO A 151 9.81 -17.65 9.96
N TYR A 152 9.99 -17.69 8.65
CA TYR A 152 10.66 -16.63 7.90
C TYR A 152 9.73 -15.50 7.51
N VAL A 153 8.42 -15.72 7.50
CA VAL A 153 7.40 -14.67 7.33
C VAL A 153 7.09 -14.10 8.72
N THR A 154 7.48 -12.87 8.97
CA THR A 154 7.39 -12.25 10.30
C THR A 154 6.34 -11.17 10.41
N ALA A 155 5.87 -10.63 9.30
CA ALA A 155 4.80 -9.65 9.22
C ALA A 155 3.96 -9.83 7.95
N TRP A 156 2.79 -9.20 7.93
CA TRP A 156 1.90 -9.13 6.78
C TRP A 156 1.73 -7.69 6.31
N HIS A 157 2.07 -7.45 5.06
CA HIS A 157 1.84 -6.20 4.35
C HIS A 157 0.52 -6.27 3.59
N MET A 158 -0.51 -5.58 4.08
CA MET A 158 -1.84 -5.60 3.47
C MET A 158 -1.94 -4.60 2.33
N GLY A 159 -2.32 -5.07 1.16
CA GLY A 159 -2.42 -4.22 -0.05
C GLY A 159 -1.11 -3.52 -0.40
N ASN A 160 -1.20 -2.29 -0.87
CA ASN A 160 -0.08 -1.35 -1.04
C ASN A 160 -0.65 0.05 -1.30
N GLU A 161 -0.22 1.06 -0.53
CA GLU A 161 -0.56 2.47 -0.75
C GLU A 161 -2.06 2.70 -1.04
N TYR A 162 -2.93 2.22 -0.14
CA TYR A 162 -4.38 2.35 -0.32
C TYR A 162 -4.78 3.80 -0.62
N GLY A 163 -5.61 3.97 -1.64
CA GLY A 163 -6.13 5.28 -2.05
C GLY A 163 -5.31 6.00 -3.12
N TRP A 164 -4.24 5.38 -3.61
CA TRP A 164 -3.44 5.97 -4.69
C TRP A 164 -4.28 6.21 -5.97
N ASN A 165 -5.15 5.26 -6.35
CA ASN A 165 -5.92 5.35 -7.61
C ASN A 165 -7.41 5.04 -7.46
N ASN A 166 -7.88 4.51 -6.33
CA ASN A 166 -9.24 4.00 -6.16
C ASN A 166 -9.99 4.57 -4.95
N ARG A 167 -9.51 5.64 -4.34
CA ARG A 167 -10.22 6.34 -3.27
C ARG A 167 -11.53 6.98 -3.74
N GLU A 168 -11.50 7.55 -4.93
CA GLU A 168 -12.67 8.14 -5.58
C GLU A 168 -13.20 7.18 -6.65
N ASP A 169 -14.12 6.30 -6.27
CA ASP A 169 -14.81 5.41 -7.19
C ASP A 169 -16.24 5.92 -7.46
N TYR A 170 -16.54 6.17 -8.72
CA TYR A 170 -17.85 6.66 -9.18
C TYR A 170 -18.68 5.55 -9.84
N SER A 171 -18.42 4.28 -9.53
CA SER A 171 -19.19 3.13 -10.01
C SER A 171 -20.59 3.07 -9.40
N ASP A 172 -21.43 2.19 -9.91
CA ASP A 172 -22.76 1.95 -9.36
C ASP A 172 -22.67 1.21 -8.01
N ASN A 173 -21.66 0.34 -7.83
CA ASN A 173 -21.37 -0.26 -6.52
C ASN A 173 -21.04 0.82 -5.47
N ALA A 174 -20.23 1.80 -5.84
CA ALA A 174 -19.88 2.92 -4.97
C ALA A 174 -21.12 3.79 -4.65
N LEU A 175 -22.02 4.01 -5.60
CA LEU A 175 -23.27 4.74 -5.36
C LEU A 175 -24.12 4.06 -4.29
N GLU A 176 -24.36 2.75 -4.41
CA GLU A 176 -25.18 2.04 -3.43
C GLU A 176 -24.49 1.97 -2.05
N ALA A 177 -23.18 1.77 -2.02
CA ALA A 177 -22.39 1.80 -0.79
C ALA A 177 -22.42 3.19 -0.13
N PHE A 178 -22.34 4.27 -0.92
CA PHE A 178 -22.40 5.64 -0.43
C PHE A 178 -23.78 5.98 0.16
N ARG A 179 -24.87 5.55 -0.49
CA ARG A 179 -26.22 5.66 0.06
C ARG A 179 -26.34 4.97 1.42
N ALA A 180 -25.82 3.77 1.53
CA ALA A 180 -25.80 3.03 2.80
C ALA A 180 -24.92 3.73 3.85
N TRP A 181 -23.77 4.29 3.47
CA TRP A 181 -22.90 5.08 4.34
C TRP A 181 -23.59 6.35 4.85
N CYS A 182 -24.23 7.10 3.96
CA CYS A 182 -25.03 8.29 4.33
C CYS A 182 -26.16 7.93 5.30
N ARG A 183 -26.85 6.81 5.05
CA ARG A 183 -27.93 6.32 5.91
C ARG A 183 -27.42 6.01 7.33
N ARG A 184 -26.24 5.38 7.46
CA ARG A 184 -25.60 5.13 8.76
C ARG A 184 -25.17 6.41 9.46
N LYS A 185 -24.61 7.37 8.71
CA LYS A 185 -24.07 8.62 9.26
C LYS A 185 -25.15 9.57 9.75
N TYR A 186 -26.21 9.75 8.99
CA TYR A 186 -27.20 10.78 9.24
C TYR A 186 -28.49 10.26 9.90
N GLY A 187 -28.79 8.99 9.75
CA GLY A 187 -30.00 8.36 10.29
C GLY A 187 -31.29 8.75 9.55
N THR A 188 -31.49 10.03 9.22
CA THR A 188 -32.65 10.53 8.48
C THR A 188 -32.23 11.37 7.28
N ILE A 189 -33.10 11.45 6.26
CA ILE A 189 -32.82 12.26 5.08
C ILE A 189 -32.85 13.76 5.40
N ASP A 190 -33.70 14.18 6.34
CA ASP A 190 -33.77 15.57 6.79
C ASP A 190 -32.44 16.02 7.43
N ALA A 191 -31.80 15.16 8.23
CA ALA A 191 -30.51 15.47 8.83
C ALA A 191 -29.41 15.59 7.75
N LEU A 192 -29.42 14.74 6.72
CA LEU A 192 -28.55 14.89 5.57
C LEU A 192 -28.78 16.16 4.80
N ASN A 193 -30.05 16.46 4.46
CA ASN A 193 -30.46 17.71 3.77
C ASN A 193 -29.98 18.95 4.52
N GLN A 194 -30.16 18.96 5.83
CA GLN A 194 -29.69 20.06 6.69
C GLN A 194 -28.15 20.17 6.65
N ALA A 195 -27.42 19.04 6.77
CA ALA A 195 -25.96 19.02 6.81
C ALA A 195 -25.34 19.48 5.49
N TRP A 196 -25.91 19.13 4.36
CA TRP A 196 -25.43 19.52 3.04
C TRP A 196 -26.02 20.86 2.56
N GLY A 197 -27.07 21.37 3.20
CA GLY A 197 -27.74 22.60 2.79
C GLY A 197 -28.42 22.45 1.42
N THR A 198 -29.11 21.35 1.20
CA THR A 198 -29.66 20.95 -0.13
C THR A 198 -30.82 21.84 -0.59
N THR A 199 -31.41 22.70 0.26
CA THR A 199 -32.35 23.74 -0.12
C THR A 199 -31.75 24.69 -1.17
N PHE A 200 -30.42 24.82 -1.17
CA PHE A 200 -29.73 25.62 -2.17
C PHE A 200 -29.93 24.99 -3.56
N TRP A 201 -30.36 25.78 -4.53
CA TRP A 201 -30.73 25.37 -5.89
C TRP A 201 -31.79 24.26 -5.98
N GLY A 202 -32.60 24.12 -4.91
CA GLY A 202 -33.71 23.15 -4.91
C GLY A 202 -33.26 21.70 -5.02
N GLN A 203 -32.17 21.34 -4.36
CA GLN A 203 -31.60 19.98 -4.37
C GLN A 203 -32.00 19.15 -3.15
N GLU A 204 -33.12 19.52 -2.49
CA GLU A 204 -33.64 18.81 -1.34
C GLU A 204 -34.10 17.39 -1.73
N MET A 205 -33.69 16.41 -0.97
CA MET A 205 -33.95 14.98 -1.22
C MET A 205 -35.07 14.48 -0.31
N ASN A 206 -35.96 13.62 -0.82
CA ASN A 206 -37.07 13.02 -0.08
C ASN A 206 -36.71 11.67 0.54
N GLY A 207 -35.61 11.05 0.09
CA GLY A 207 -35.12 9.77 0.59
C GLY A 207 -33.67 9.49 0.20
N PHE A 208 -33.06 8.52 0.88
CA PHE A 208 -31.68 8.14 0.59
C PHE A 208 -31.46 7.57 -0.80
N ASP A 209 -32.53 7.14 -1.48
CA ASP A 209 -32.46 6.63 -2.86
C ASP A 209 -32.23 7.77 -3.88
N GLU A 210 -32.50 9.02 -3.48
CA GLU A 210 -32.20 10.22 -4.26
C GLU A 210 -30.76 10.73 -4.06
N VAL A 211 -30.03 10.20 -3.08
CA VAL A 211 -28.62 10.55 -2.87
C VAL A 211 -27.78 10.07 -4.05
N LEU A 212 -26.99 10.98 -4.61
CA LEU A 212 -26.07 10.74 -5.71
C LEU A 212 -24.61 10.90 -5.25
N ILE A 213 -23.69 10.22 -5.91
CA ILE A 213 -22.27 10.52 -5.82
C ILE A 213 -21.94 11.74 -6.69
N PRO A 214 -20.89 12.53 -6.37
CA PRO A 214 -20.58 13.77 -7.05
C PRO A 214 -19.91 13.56 -8.42
N ARG A 215 -20.60 12.90 -9.35
CA ARG A 215 -20.16 12.77 -10.75
C ARG A 215 -20.05 14.14 -11.40
N PHE A 216 -19.40 14.20 -12.56
CA PHE A 216 -19.20 15.46 -13.27
C PHE A 216 -20.53 16.19 -13.56
N MET A 217 -20.65 17.43 -13.09
CA MET A 217 -21.86 18.27 -13.16
C MET A 217 -21.66 19.53 -14.03
N GLY A 218 -20.83 19.43 -15.05
CA GLY A 218 -20.47 20.56 -15.91
C GLY A 218 -19.25 21.35 -15.45
N ALA A 219 -19.03 21.51 -14.15
CA ALA A 219 -17.83 22.07 -13.56
C ALA A 219 -17.63 21.54 -12.14
N ASP A 220 -16.36 21.37 -11.71
CA ASP A 220 -16.04 20.91 -10.35
C ASP A 220 -16.47 21.90 -9.26
N SER A 221 -16.52 23.19 -9.58
CA SER A 221 -17.01 24.24 -8.69
C SER A 221 -18.52 24.20 -8.41
N MET A 222 -19.27 23.36 -9.13
CA MET A 222 -20.73 23.25 -8.98
C MET A 222 -21.16 22.12 -8.04
N VAL A 223 -20.23 21.29 -7.58
CA VAL A 223 -20.50 20.21 -6.63
C VAL A 223 -20.82 20.80 -5.24
N ASN A 224 -21.84 20.27 -4.57
CA ASN A 224 -22.12 20.63 -3.19
C ASN A 224 -20.93 20.29 -2.28
N PRO A 225 -20.35 21.26 -1.54
CA PRO A 225 -19.15 21.02 -0.73
C PRO A 225 -19.35 19.97 0.38
N GLY A 226 -20.55 19.91 0.99
CA GLY A 226 -20.88 18.91 2.01
C GLY A 226 -20.90 17.50 1.42
N GLN A 227 -21.55 17.35 0.27
CA GLN A 227 -21.58 16.08 -0.48
C GLN A 227 -20.17 15.64 -0.90
N LYS A 228 -19.36 16.55 -1.45
CA LYS A 228 -17.99 16.25 -1.86
C LYS A 228 -17.13 15.77 -0.69
N LEU A 229 -17.14 16.51 0.42
CA LEU A 229 -16.39 16.14 1.62
C LEU A 229 -16.83 14.79 2.18
N ASP A 230 -18.11 14.49 2.15
CA ASP A 230 -18.61 13.20 2.61
C ASP A 230 -18.26 12.06 1.65
N PHE A 231 -18.20 12.33 0.36
CA PHE A 231 -17.76 11.35 -0.62
C PHE A 231 -16.25 11.01 -0.46
N GLU A 232 -15.43 12.01 -0.16
CA GLU A 232 -14.01 11.79 0.17
C GLU A 232 -13.84 10.96 1.46
N ARG A 233 -14.61 11.25 2.51
CA ARG A 233 -14.64 10.47 3.75
C ARG A 233 -15.13 9.04 3.52
N PHE A 234 -16.16 8.89 2.70
CA PHE A 234 -16.65 7.57 2.28
C PHE A 234 -15.57 6.75 1.59
N GLY A 235 -14.80 7.34 0.66
CA GLY A 235 -13.69 6.66 -0.01
C GLY A 235 -12.65 6.15 0.98
N ASN A 236 -12.26 6.98 1.96
CA ASN A 236 -11.39 6.56 3.05
C ASN A 236 -11.96 5.38 3.84
N ASP A 237 -13.22 5.49 4.26
CA ASP A 237 -13.87 4.48 5.09
C ASP A 237 -14.01 3.13 4.36
N MET A 238 -14.30 3.15 3.05
CA MET A 238 -14.41 1.93 2.25
C MET A 238 -13.07 1.21 2.09
N LEU A 239 -11.99 1.96 1.88
CA LEU A 239 -10.65 1.39 1.81
C LEU A 239 -10.21 0.84 3.16
N LEU A 240 -10.49 1.55 4.26
CA LEU A 240 -10.20 1.06 5.60
C LEU A 240 -11.00 -0.21 5.94
N ASP A 241 -12.27 -0.28 5.55
CA ASP A 241 -13.10 -1.47 5.73
C ASP A 241 -12.62 -2.64 4.85
N PHE A 242 -12.08 -2.35 3.67
CA PHE A 242 -11.45 -3.36 2.82
C PHE A 242 -10.15 -3.90 3.45
N TYR A 243 -9.25 -3.00 3.89
CA TYR A 243 -8.05 -3.38 4.66
C TYR A 243 -8.38 -4.29 5.85
N LYS A 244 -9.38 -3.90 6.65
CA LYS A 244 -9.81 -4.67 7.82
C LYS A 244 -10.29 -6.07 7.42
N ALA A 245 -11.02 -6.19 6.31
CA ALA A 245 -11.52 -7.47 5.84
C ALA A 245 -10.37 -8.39 5.39
N GLU A 246 -9.36 -7.87 4.69
CA GLU A 246 -8.16 -8.64 4.32
C GLU A 246 -7.36 -9.08 5.54
N ARG A 247 -7.07 -8.14 6.46
CA ARG A 247 -6.40 -8.43 7.72
C ARG A 247 -7.14 -9.53 8.51
N ASP A 248 -8.44 -9.40 8.67
CA ASP A 248 -9.24 -10.31 9.46
C ASP A 248 -9.28 -11.71 8.83
N ALA A 249 -9.33 -11.80 7.50
CA ALA A 249 -9.27 -13.07 6.76
C ALA A 249 -7.93 -13.82 6.99
N ILE A 250 -6.82 -13.11 7.11
CA ILE A 250 -5.53 -13.69 7.47
C ILE A 250 -5.47 -14.01 8.97
N ALA A 251 -5.93 -13.08 9.82
CA ALA A 251 -5.87 -13.22 11.27
C ALA A 251 -6.73 -14.37 11.83
N GLU A 252 -7.80 -14.76 11.13
CA GLU A 252 -8.58 -15.97 11.47
C GLU A 252 -7.73 -17.25 11.44
N ILE A 253 -6.71 -17.29 10.57
CA ILE A 253 -5.82 -18.44 10.35
C ILE A 253 -4.50 -18.25 11.08
N CYS A 254 -3.95 -17.04 11.05
CA CYS A 254 -2.63 -16.69 11.56
C CYS A 254 -2.69 -15.44 12.46
N PRO A 255 -3.21 -15.55 13.69
CA PRO A 255 -3.42 -14.40 14.56
C PRO A 255 -2.14 -13.87 15.23
N ASP A 256 -1.03 -14.58 15.12
CA ASP A 256 0.18 -14.33 15.91
C ASP A 256 1.19 -13.40 15.20
N LYS A 257 0.98 -13.08 13.93
CA LYS A 257 1.85 -12.18 13.17
C LYS A 257 1.25 -10.78 13.07
N PRO A 258 2.07 -9.72 13.09
CA PRO A 258 1.61 -8.34 12.96
C PRO A 258 1.19 -8.00 11.52
N PHE A 259 0.32 -7.01 11.40
CA PHE A 259 -0.20 -6.47 10.15
C PHE A 259 0.14 -5.00 10.02
N THR A 260 0.56 -4.61 8.85
CA THR A 260 0.76 -3.21 8.47
C THR A 260 0.26 -2.95 7.05
N THR A 261 0.30 -1.69 6.66
CA THR A 261 0.22 -1.22 5.27
C THR A 261 0.94 0.11 5.19
N ASN A 262 1.49 0.44 4.04
CA ASN A 262 2.22 1.66 3.83
C ASN A 262 1.29 2.88 3.68
N PHE A 263 1.54 3.90 4.49
CA PHE A 263 0.90 5.20 4.41
C PHE A 263 1.66 6.12 3.45
N MET A 264 1.01 7.16 2.98
CA MET A 264 1.59 8.18 2.11
C MET A 264 1.38 9.56 2.73
N VAL A 265 1.91 9.76 3.96
CA VAL A 265 1.58 10.95 4.79
C VAL A 265 2.15 12.25 4.23
N SER A 266 3.17 12.20 3.38
CA SER A 266 3.82 13.38 2.79
C SER A 266 3.30 13.73 1.39
N THR A 267 2.26 13.05 0.89
CA THR A 267 1.75 13.30 -0.45
C THR A 267 0.40 13.99 -0.45
N ASP A 268 0.23 14.98 -1.32
CA ASP A 268 -1.05 15.67 -1.57
C ASP A 268 -2.08 14.76 -2.24
N GLN A 269 -1.62 13.64 -2.80
CA GLN A 269 -2.42 12.77 -3.65
C GLN A 269 -3.32 11.83 -2.87
N CYS A 270 -2.98 11.54 -1.61
CA CYS A 270 -3.70 10.59 -0.80
C CYS A 270 -4.23 11.24 0.49
N CYS A 271 -5.38 11.90 0.41
CA CYS A 271 -6.07 12.49 1.56
C CYS A 271 -6.79 11.41 2.38
N MET A 272 -6.05 10.58 3.13
CA MET A 272 -6.60 9.53 3.99
C MET A 272 -6.62 9.98 5.46
N ASP A 273 -7.57 9.46 6.25
CA ASP A 273 -7.60 9.64 7.71
C ASP A 273 -6.63 8.65 8.38
N TYR A 274 -5.32 8.91 8.25
CA TYR A 274 -4.31 8.03 8.83
C TYR A 274 -4.40 7.90 10.36
N ALA A 275 -5.04 8.84 11.06
CA ALA A 275 -5.33 8.67 12.48
C ALA A 275 -6.36 7.56 12.76
N ALA A 276 -7.30 7.33 11.85
CA ALA A 276 -8.21 6.18 11.90
C ALA A 276 -7.47 4.89 11.52
N TRP A 277 -6.67 4.91 10.46
CA TRP A 277 -5.90 3.75 9.98
C TRP A 277 -4.87 3.26 11.02
N ALA A 278 -4.16 4.17 11.70
CA ALA A 278 -3.17 3.84 12.73
C ALA A 278 -3.75 3.03 13.90
N LYS A 279 -5.06 3.08 14.11
CA LYS A 279 -5.76 2.28 15.12
C LYS A 279 -5.98 0.83 14.69
N GLU A 280 -5.92 0.55 13.41
CA GLU A 280 -6.23 -0.74 12.83
C GLU A 280 -5.00 -1.56 12.45
N VAL A 281 -3.82 -0.93 12.33
CA VAL A 281 -2.54 -1.60 12.09
C VAL A 281 -1.84 -1.97 13.41
N ASN A 282 -0.99 -2.98 13.40
CA ASN A 282 -0.18 -3.34 14.57
C ASN A 282 1.01 -2.37 14.75
N PHE A 283 1.61 -1.96 13.66
CA PHE A 283 2.62 -0.88 13.59
C PHE A 283 2.35 -0.03 12.36
N VAL A 284 2.64 1.26 12.46
CA VAL A 284 2.47 2.18 11.34
C VAL A 284 3.70 2.16 10.45
N SER A 285 3.49 2.23 9.14
CA SER A 285 4.55 2.33 8.14
C SER A 285 4.22 3.39 7.10
N ASN A 286 5.24 3.96 6.47
CA ASN A 286 5.11 5.11 5.58
C ASN A 286 6.06 5.02 4.40
N ASP A 287 5.60 5.52 3.27
CA ASP A 287 6.40 5.74 2.07
C ASP A 287 6.79 7.20 2.00
N HIS A 288 8.10 7.44 1.89
CA HIS A 288 8.64 8.79 1.90
C HIS A 288 9.50 9.07 0.67
N TYR A 289 8.97 9.91 -0.21
CA TYR A 289 9.62 10.36 -1.44
C TYR A 289 9.69 11.88 -1.46
N PHE A 290 10.89 12.44 -1.42
CA PHE A 290 11.09 13.89 -1.39
C PHE A 290 10.49 14.62 -2.58
N HIS A 291 9.90 15.79 -2.34
CA HIS A 291 9.44 16.69 -3.39
C HIS A 291 10.61 17.56 -3.90
N GLU A 292 10.48 18.02 -5.16
CA GLU A 292 11.49 18.88 -5.76
C GLU A 292 11.41 20.31 -5.25
N GLY A 293 12.59 20.92 -5.05
CA GLY A 293 12.70 22.33 -4.67
C GLY A 293 12.46 22.63 -3.20
N GLU A 294 12.15 21.63 -2.39
CA GLU A 294 11.98 21.78 -0.94
C GLU A 294 13.24 21.41 -0.17
N SER A 295 13.29 21.85 1.10
CA SER A 295 14.32 21.37 2.02
C SER A 295 14.01 19.91 2.37
N HIS A 296 14.77 18.98 1.82
CA HIS A 296 14.59 17.55 2.04
C HIS A 296 14.52 17.16 3.51
N LEU A 297 15.31 17.81 4.37
CA LEU A 297 15.32 17.52 5.80
C LEU A 297 14.09 18.08 6.53
N ASP A 298 13.56 19.22 6.10
CA ASP A 298 12.35 19.79 6.69
C ASP A 298 11.11 18.92 6.33
N GLU A 299 11.03 18.48 5.08
CA GLU A 299 9.98 17.57 4.62
C GLU A 299 10.05 16.21 5.35
N LEU A 300 11.26 15.64 5.45
CA LEU A 300 11.51 14.42 6.21
C LEU A 300 11.09 14.57 7.66
N ALA A 301 11.54 15.64 8.32
CA ALA A 301 11.22 15.88 9.73
C ALA A 301 9.70 16.05 9.96
N CYS A 302 8.99 16.70 9.02
CA CYS A 302 7.54 16.85 9.10
C CYS A 302 6.82 15.49 8.94
N SER A 303 7.21 14.70 7.94
CA SER A 303 6.68 13.36 7.70
C SER A 303 6.92 12.45 8.90
N ASP A 304 8.13 12.41 9.43
CA ASP A 304 8.51 11.55 10.54
C ASP A 304 7.84 11.96 11.86
N ALA A 305 7.71 13.26 12.13
CA ALA A 305 6.98 13.74 13.28
C ALA A 305 5.49 13.34 13.24
N LEU A 306 4.90 13.32 12.03
CA LEU A 306 3.54 12.82 11.86
C LEU A 306 3.48 11.31 12.11
N MET A 307 4.45 10.54 11.60
CA MET A 307 4.51 9.08 11.81
C MET A 307 4.69 8.73 13.28
N ASP A 308 5.60 9.40 14.00
CA ASP A 308 5.79 9.20 15.44
C ASP A 308 4.50 9.52 16.22
N SER A 309 3.80 10.58 15.83
CA SER A 309 2.50 10.92 16.41
C SER A 309 1.44 9.85 16.17
N LEU A 310 1.39 9.29 14.97
CA LEU A 310 0.45 8.19 14.59
C LEU A 310 0.82 6.88 15.30
N ALA A 311 2.09 6.63 15.52
CA ALA A 311 2.60 5.46 16.21
C ALA A 311 2.24 5.43 17.70
N LEU A 312 1.99 6.60 18.32
CA LEU A 312 1.63 6.71 19.76
C LEU A 312 2.65 6.06 20.68
N GLY A 313 3.93 6.27 20.41
CA GLY A 313 5.05 5.71 21.18
C GLY A 313 5.34 4.23 20.90
N LYS A 314 4.76 3.66 19.84
CA LYS A 314 5.12 2.35 19.31
C LYS A 314 6.18 2.49 18.23
N PRO A 315 6.88 1.39 17.89
CA PRO A 315 7.77 1.37 16.74
C PRO A 315 7.04 1.73 15.44
N TRP A 316 7.77 2.37 14.52
CA TRP A 316 7.26 2.68 13.20
C TRP A 316 8.31 2.45 12.10
N TYR A 317 7.88 2.35 10.87
CA TYR A 317 8.62 1.79 9.77
C TYR A 317 8.62 2.74 8.56
N VAL A 318 9.79 3.10 8.03
CA VAL A 318 9.91 3.69 6.69
C VAL A 318 9.87 2.52 5.70
N MET A 319 8.70 2.28 5.12
CA MET A 319 8.46 1.09 4.30
C MET A 319 8.99 1.26 2.88
N GLU A 320 8.84 2.45 2.33
CA GLU A 320 9.47 2.81 1.08
C GLU A 320 10.23 4.13 1.22
N HIS A 321 11.46 4.14 0.75
CA HIS A 321 12.28 5.34 0.63
C HIS A 321 13.02 5.30 -0.70
N SER A 322 13.11 6.42 -1.39
CA SER A 322 13.81 6.43 -2.66
C SER A 322 15.31 6.19 -2.49
N THR A 323 15.84 5.25 -3.24
CA THR A 323 17.29 5.03 -3.31
C THR A 323 17.99 6.24 -3.94
N SER A 324 17.41 6.79 -5.01
CA SER A 324 17.89 7.98 -5.74
C SER A 324 16.77 8.55 -6.61
N ALA A 325 16.97 8.67 -7.94
CA ALA A 325 15.96 9.17 -8.85
C ALA A 325 14.75 8.24 -8.97
N VAL A 326 13.57 8.84 -9.12
CA VAL A 326 12.29 8.16 -9.34
C VAL A 326 11.71 8.62 -10.68
N GLN A 327 11.08 7.71 -11.45
CA GLN A 327 10.61 8.03 -12.81
C GLN A 327 9.32 8.87 -12.88
N TRP A 328 8.50 8.86 -11.83
CA TRP A 328 7.18 9.49 -11.81
C TRP A 328 7.20 11.00 -11.48
N LYS A 329 8.34 11.54 -11.10
CA LYS A 329 8.49 12.99 -10.87
C LYS A 329 8.70 13.74 -12.17
N PRO A 330 8.29 15.04 -12.26
CA PRO A 330 8.55 15.90 -13.41
C PRO A 330 10.04 16.02 -13.74
N LEU A 331 10.91 16.05 -12.72
CA LEU A 331 12.36 16.02 -12.85
C LEU A 331 12.92 14.83 -12.08
N ASN A 332 13.61 13.94 -12.78
CA ASN A 332 14.31 12.81 -12.19
C ASN A 332 15.68 13.24 -11.65
N THR A 333 15.71 13.70 -10.43
CA THR A 333 16.95 14.16 -9.78
C THR A 333 17.57 13.03 -8.97
N ARG A 334 18.82 12.72 -9.27
CA ARG A 334 19.56 11.74 -8.46
C ARG A 334 20.02 12.36 -7.14
N LYS A 335 20.05 11.56 -6.09
CA LYS A 335 20.69 11.92 -4.83
C LYS A 335 22.21 12.08 -5.02
N ARG A 336 22.81 13.01 -4.29
CA ARG A 336 24.26 13.18 -4.23
C ARG A 336 24.87 12.09 -3.37
N LYS A 337 26.17 11.86 -3.53
CA LYS A 337 26.90 10.90 -2.68
C LYS A 337 26.73 11.24 -1.21
N GLY A 338 26.26 10.28 -0.43
CA GLY A 338 26.02 10.40 1.00
C GLY A 338 24.61 10.87 1.40
N GLU A 339 23.79 11.37 0.49
CA GLU A 339 22.44 11.83 0.82
C GLU A 339 21.54 10.67 1.24
N THR A 340 21.60 9.52 0.57
CA THR A 340 20.81 8.33 0.96
C THR A 340 21.14 7.89 2.40
N VAL A 341 22.42 7.88 2.77
CA VAL A 341 22.85 7.53 4.13
C VAL A 341 22.40 8.60 5.13
N ARG A 342 22.57 9.88 4.79
CA ARG A 342 22.10 11.00 5.62
C ARG A 342 20.61 10.91 5.89
N ASP A 343 19.82 10.70 4.84
CA ASP A 343 18.36 10.66 4.92
C ASP A 343 17.89 9.45 5.75
N SER A 344 18.49 8.28 5.53
CA SER A 344 18.18 7.08 6.35
C SER A 344 18.52 7.30 7.83
N LEU A 345 19.67 7.89 8.12
CA LEU A 345 20.06 8.21 9.49
C LEU A 345 19.19 9.31 10.12
N ALA A 346 18.67 10.24 9.32
CA ALA A 346 17.71 11.24 9.78
C ALA A 346 16.38 10.58 10.18
N HIS A 347 15.82 9.67 9.37
CA HIS A 347 14.63 8.90 9.74
C HIS A 347 14.84 8.13 11.07
N VAL A 348 15.98 7.46 11.22
CA VAL A 348 16.32 6.76 12.48
C VAL A 348 16.44 7.73 13.65
N ALA A 349 17.06 8.88 13.46
CA ALA A 349 17.20 9.91 14.49
C ALA A 349 15.84 10.52 14.89
N MET A 350 14.85 10.49 13.99
CA MET A 350 13.46 10.91 14.23
C MET A 350 12.58 9.79 14.80
N GLY A 351 13.14 8.59 15.01
CA GLY A 351 12.47 7.50 15.71
C GLY A 351 12.05 6.32 14.85
N ALA A 352 12.43 6.26 13.57
CA ALA A 352 12.15 5.09 12.73
C ALA A 352 12.94 3.88 13.21
N ASP A 353 12.29 2.74 13.34
CA ASP A 353 12.88 1.47 13.76
C ASP A 353 13.25 0.57 12.57
N ALA A 354 12.78 0.94 11.38
CA ALA A 354 13.04 0.21 10.15
C ALA A 354 13.17 1.16 8.97
N ILE A 355 14.07 0.81 8.05
CA ILE A 355 14.31 1.55 6.80
C ILE A 355 14.31 0.57 5.64
N ASN A 356 13.28 0.64 4.83
CA ASN A 356 13.18 -0.06 3.56
C ASN A 356 13.22 0.92 2.39
N PHE A 357 13.70 0.42 1.28
CA PHE A 357 13.81 1.18 0.04
C PHE A 357 12.94 0.59 -1.06
N PHE A 358 12.34 1.42 -1.85
CA PHE A 358 11.89 1.03 -3.16
C PHE A 358 13.04 1.31 -4.14
N GLN A 359 13.74 0.29 -4.67
CA GLN A 359 13.60 -1.12 -4.45
C GLN A 359 14.98 -1.79 -4.40
N TRP A 360 15.05 -3.12 -4.13
CA TRP A 360 16.32 -3.84 -4.09
C TRP A 360 17.03 -3.86 -5.45
N ARG A 361 16.35 -4.37 -6.48
CA ARG A 361 16.81 -4.42 -7.87
C ARG A 361 15.85 -3.65 -8.77
N ALA A 362 16.37 -2.75 -9.60
CA ALA A 362 15.55 -1.97 -10.53
C ALA A 362 14.84 -2.88 -11.53
N SER A 363 13.56 -2.60 -11.77
CA SER A 363 12.80 -3.30 -12.80
C SER A 363 13.40 -3.07 -14.18
N ALA A 364 13.53 -4.15 -14.97
CA ALA A 364 14.05 -4.05 -16.33
C ALA A 364 13.01 -3.50 -17.33
N PHE A 365 11.72 -3.54 -16.94
CA PHE A 365 10.59 -3.20 -17.79
C PHE A 365 9.50 -2.49 -16.98
N GLY A 366 8.46 -2.03 -17.67
CA GLY A 366 7.29 -1.45 -17.07
C GLY A 366 7.42 0.04 -16.75
N ALA A 367 6.42 0.58 -16.10
CA ALA A 367 6.30 2.01 -15.80
C ALA A 367 7.42 2.54 -14.89
N GLU A 368 8.04 1.66 -14.09
CA GLU A 368 9.07 1.99 -13.10
C GLU A 368 10.49 1.57 -13.50
N ALA A 369 10.72 1.31 -14.79
CA ALA A 369 12.02 0.89 -15.31
C ALA A 369 13.16 1.89 -15.04
N PHE A 370 12.84 3.17 -14.83
CA PHE A 370 13.82 4.22 -14.51
C PHE A 370 13.92 4.54 -13.01
N HIS A 371 13.21 3.81 -12.16
CA HIS A 371 13.36 3.91 -10.73
C HIS A 371 14.66 3.24 -10.30
N LEU A 372 15.56 3.99 -9.68
CA LEU A 372 16.84 3.45 -9.22
C LEU A 372 16.65 2.50 -8.03
N SER A 373 17.65 1.66 -7.77
CA SER A 373 17.58 0.61 -6.75
C SER A 373 18.82 0.57 -5.85
N LEU A 374 18.75 -0.17 -4.75
CA LEU A 374 19.85 -0.34 -3.80
C LEU A 374 21.11 -0.96 -4.43
N ILE A 375 20.96 -1.89 -5.37
CA ILE A 375 22.09 -2.48 -6.09
C ILE A 375 22.94 -1.43 -6.78
N HIS A 376 22.33 -0.39 -7.34
CA HIS A 376 23.06 0.68 -8.01
C HIS A 376 23.88 1.56 -7.04
N ILE A 377 23.54 1.56 -5.76
CA ILE A 377 24.27 2.29 -4.71
C ILE A 377 25.42 1.46 -4.18
N SER A 378 25.23 0.15 -4.02
CA SER A 378 26.22 -0.78 -3.45
C SER A 378 27.31 -1.20 -4.44
N GLU A 379 27.10 -1.03 -5.75
CA GLU A 379 28.06 -1.37 -6.82
C GLU A 379 28.44 -0.19 -7.73
N PRO A 380 28.97 0.93 -7.21
CA PRO A 380 29.28 2.11 -8.04
C PRO A 380 30.42 1.87 -9.06
N THR A 381 31.14 0.76 -8.96
CA THR A 381 32.30 0.45 -9.80
C THR A 381 31.98 -0.36 -11.05
N ARG A 382 30.86 -1.11 -11.09
CA ARG A 382 30.50 -1.92 -12.28
C ARG A 382 29.81 -1.11 -13.39
N LEU A 383 29.11 -0.03 -13.05
CA LEU A 383 28.43 0.83 -14.04
C LEU A 383 29.38 1.69 -14.88
N LEU A 384 30.63 1.88 -14.47
CA LEU A 384 31.63 2.63 -15.24
C LEU A 384 32.39 1.75 -16.27
N SER A 385 32.10 0.46 -16.34
CA SER A 385 32.76 -0.47 -17.29
C SER A 385 31.89 -0.85 -18.49
N ILE A 386 30.70 -0.22 -18.65
CA ILE A 386 29.81 -0.39 -19.80
C ILE A 386 29.67 0.97 -20.51
N SER A 387 30.77 1.56 -20.90
CA SER A 387 30.84 2.68 -21.83
C SER A 387 31.69 2.30 -23.02
#